data_bb88fe4a37dda591bc93a62dfdd39d6e
#
_entry.id   bb88fe4a37dda591bc93a62dfdd39d6e
#
_cell.length_a   1.000
_cell.length_b   1.000
_cell.length_c   1.000
_cell.angle_alpha   90.00
_cell.angle_beta   90.00
_cell.angle_gamma   90.00
#
_symmetry.space_group_name_H-M   'P 1'
#
loop_
_entity.id
_entity.type
_entity.pdbx_description
1 polymer ?
#
loop_
_entity_poly.entity_id
_entity_poly.type
_entity_poly.pdbx_seq_one_letter_code
_entity_poly.pdbx_strand_id
1 'polypeptide(L)'
;GLKVDGVSYDLAAVVRRSRGIAGQLSKGVAHLLRKNKVTVIMGTARLAGKDTVSVETKDGKETVRSPHIILATGARARQLPGLESDGRLVWSYRDALVADVVPKTLLVVGSGAIGIEFASFFKSLGSDVTVVEVMGRVLPVEDAEISAFARKAFEKRGMKIVTGAQVKALKRGKDSVEATIEAGGRNTATTFERVIMATGIVGNVEDLGLEEAGIKVDRTHVVIDPWCRTAAEGVYAIGDLAGPPWLAHKASHEGVLCVEKIAGLHTAHPLEVTKIPGCTYCTPQVASVGLT
;
A
#
# COMPACT_ATOMS: atom_id res chain seq x y z
N GLY A 1 3.92 -15.10 36.85
CA GLY A 1 3.11 -14.49 35.84
C GLY A 1 2.49 -13.19 36.30
N LEU A 2 2.18 -12.33 35.37
CA LEU A 2 1.41 -11.11 35.62
C LEU A 2 -0.08 -11.44 35.62
N LYS A 3 -0.84 -10.88 36.56
CA LYS A 3 -2.29 -10.85 36.56
C LYS A 3 -2.74 -9.43 36.26
N VAL A 4 -3.71 -9.28 35.35
CA VAL A 4 -4.27 -7.98 34.97
C VAL A 4 -5.78 -8.05 35.18
N ASP A 5 -6.33 -7.15 35.97
CA ASP A 5 -7.74 -7.10 36.32
C ASP A 5 -8.55 -6.24 35.29
N GLY A 6 -8.49 -6.63 34.04
CA GLY A 6 -9.16 -5.97 32.94
C GLY A 6 -8.21 -5.16 32.05
N VAL A 7 -8.53 -5.15 30.76
CA VAL A 7 -7.84 -4.34 29.74
C VAL A 7 -8.88 -3.54 28.98
N SER A 8 -8.69 -2.24 28.88
CA SER A 8 -9.50 -1.37 28.04
C SER A 8 -8.61 -0.61 27.05
N TYR A 9 -9.19 -0.17 25.96
CA TYR A 9 -8.48 0.65 24.97
C TYR A 9 -9.38 1.83 24.53
N ASP A 10 -8.74 2.89 24.08
CA ASP A 10 -9.37 4.04 23.42
C ASP A 10 -8.87 4.09 21.96
N LEU A 11 -9.72 3.68 21.02
CA LEU A 11 -9.40 3.68 19.59
C LEU A 11 -9.02 5.09 19.11
N ALA A 12 -9.74 6.12 19.56
CA ALA A 12 -9.43 7.50 19.16
C ALA A 12 -8.03 7.92 19.62
N ALA A 13 -7.60 7.48 20.81
CA ALA A 13 -6.23 7.71 21.28
C ALA A 13 -5.19 6.96 20.44
N VAL A 14 -5.48 5.71 20.04
CA VAL A 14 -4.62 4.92 19.13
C VAL A 14 -4.46 5.63 17.79
N VAL A 15 -5.56 6.08 17.19
CA VAL A 15 -5.57 6.80 15.91
C VAL A 15 -4.82 8.13 16.05
N ARG A 16 -5.11 8.94 17.10
CA ARG A 16 -4.38 10.21 17.33
C ARG A 16 -2.88 9.99 17.47
N ARG A 17 -2.44 8.96 18.20
CA ARG A 17 -1.02 8.61 18.32
C ARG A 17 -0.41 8.28 16.94
N SER A 18 -1.06 7.41 16.18
CA SER A 18 -0.61 7.03 14.82
C SER A 18 -0.45 8.26 13.91
N ARG A 19 -1.47 9.13 13.89
CA ARG A 19 -1.43 10.37 13.08
C ARG A 19 -0.39 11.37 13.58
N GLY A 20 -0.21 11.45 14.90
CA GLY A 20 0.83 12.27 15.50
C GLY A 20 2.24 11.87 15.08
N ILE A 21 2.53 10.55 15.08
CA ILE A 21 3.82 9.99 14.62
C ILE A 21 4.01 10.28 13.12
N ALA A 22 3.00 10.01 12.29
CA ALA A 22 3.07 10.30 10.85
C ALA A 22 3.32 11.79 10.58
N GLY A 23 2.64 12.67 11.32
CA GLY A 23 2.85 14.12 11.25
C GLY A 23 4.26 14.55 11.68
N GLN A 24 4.83 13.91 12.70
CA GLN A 24 6.21 14.17 13.12
C GLN A 24 7.22 13.77 12.05
N LEU A 25 7.04 12.61 11.42
CA LEU A 25 7.89 12.15 10.32
C LEU A 25 7.81 13.09 9.11
N SER A 26 6.61 13.52 8.72
CA SER A 26 6.42 14.50 7.64
C SER A 26 7.12 15.83 7.93
N LYS A 27 7.04 16.33 9.18
CA LYS A 27 7.78 17.52 9.60
C LYS A 27 9.29 17.33 9.54
N GLY A 28 9.78 16.13 9.88
CA GLY A 28 11.18 15.75 9.75
C GLY A 28 11.67 15.82 8.30
N VAL A 29 10.91 15.26 7.36
CA VAL A 29 11.21 15.36 5.92
C VAL A 29 11.24 16.81 5.45
N ALA A 30 10.22 17.61 5.81
CA ALA A 30 10.19 19.04 5.45
C ALA A 30 11.37 19.82 6.03
N HIS A 31 11.84 19.47 7.23
CA HIS A 31 13.04 20.04 7.84
C HIS A 31 14.29 19.69 7.03
N LEU A 32 14.47 18.43 6.64
CA LEU A 32 15.61 17.97 5.85
C LEU A 32 15.65 18.64 4.47
N LEU A 33 14.52 18.78 3.79
CA LEU A 33 14.45 19.48 2.51
C LEU A 33 14.91 20.93 2.65
N ARG A 34 14.42 21.67 3.65
CA ARG A 34 14.85 23.05 3.92
C ARG A 34 16.34 23.15 4.29
N LYS A 35 16.83 22.25 5.15
CA LYS A 35 18.24 22.19 5.55
C LYS A 35 19.16 22.02 4.33
N ASN A 36 18.73 21.20 3.38
CA ASN A 36 19.49 20.94 2.15
C ASN A 36 19.14 21.92 1.00
N LYS A 37 18.40 23.00 1.27
CA LYS A 37 18.02 24.03 0.28
C LYS A 37 17.27 23.49 -0.92
N VAL A 38 16.47 22.43 -0.73
CA VAL A 38 15.59 21.86 -1.76
C VAL A 38 14.35 22.74 -1.87
N THR A 39 14.05 23.26 -3.05
CA THR A 39 12.83 23.99 -3.33
C THR A 39 11.64 23.04 -3.38
N VAL A 40 10.61 23.29 -2.59
CA VAL A 40 9.37 22.50 -2.58
C VAL A 40 8.26 23.31 -3.24
N ILE A 41 7.70 22.79 -4.32
CA ILE A 41 6.55 23.39 -5.01
C ILE A 41 5.33 22.50 -4.76
N MET A 42 4.31 23.07 -4.13
CA MET A 42 3.07 22.35 -3.82
C MET A 42 2.06 22.52 -4.95
N GLY A 43 1.67 21.41 -5.59
CA GLY A 43 0.74 21.44 -6.70
C GLY A 43 0.58 20.09 -7.38
N THR A 44 -0.14 20.09 -8.51
CA THR A 44 -0.29 18.92 -9.40
C THR A 44 0.69 19.05 -10.54
N ALA A 45 1.64 18.13 -10.61
CA ALA A 45 2.71 18.15 -11.60
C ALA A 45 2.44 17.21 -12.78
N ARG A 46 2.84 17.63 -13.99
CA ARG A 46 2.77 16.85 -15.22
C ARG A 46 4.01 17.10 -16.08
N LEU A 47 4.51 16.06 -16.74
CA LEU A 47 5.51 16.20 -17.79
C LEU A 47 4.93 17.04 -18.95
N ALA A 48 5.70 18.02 -19.41
CA ALA A 48 5.29 18.96 -20.46
C ALA A 48 6.35 19.10 -21.57
N GLY A 49 7.21 18.08 -21.68
CA GLY A 49 8.32 18.02 -22.62
C GLY A 49 9.47 17.20 -22.04
N LYS A 50 10.56 17.05 -22.80
CA LYS A 50 11.70 16.21 -22.46
C LYS A 50 12.35 16.58 -21.11
N ASP A 51 12.46 17.88 -20.84
CA ASP A 51 13.14 18.46 -19.68
C ASP A 51 12.23 19.34 -18.82
N THR A 52 10.93 19.26 -19.04
CA THR A 52 9.98 20.26 -18.54
C THR A 52 8.87 19.60 -17.72
N VAL A 53 8.61 20.15 -16.55
CA VAL A 53 7.47 19.82 -15.67
C VAL A 53 6.59 21.06 -15.53
N SER A 54 5.32 20.91 -15.82
CA SER A 54 4.28 21.90 -15.51
C SER A 54 3.66 21.59 -14.18
N VAL A 55 3.54 22.56 -13.29
CA VAL A 55 2.93 22.41 -11.96
C VAL A 55 1.76 23.37 -11.83
N GLU A 56 0.57 22.84 -11.60
CA GLU A 56 -0.60 23.63 -11.23
C GLU A 56 -0.60 23.83 -9.72
N THR A 57 -0.33 25.06 -9.29
CA THR A 57 -0.30 25.46 -7.89
C THR A 57 -1.57 26.24 -7.54
N LYS A 58 -1.81 26.51 -6.26
CA LYS A 58 -2.90 27.39 -5.82
C LYS A 58 -2.80 28.83 -6.35
N ASP A 59 -1.59 29.27 -6.69
CA ASP A 59 -1.30 30.64 -7.13
C ASP A 59 -1.19 30.76 -8.66
N GLY A 60 -1.37 29.66 -9.39
CA GLY A 60 -1.30 29.61 -10.85
C GLY A 60 -0.41 28.49 -11.37
N LYS A 61 -0.06 28.55 -12.64
CA LYS A 61 0.76 27.54 -13.32
C LYS A 61 2.22 27.93 -13.29
N GLU A 62 3.08 27.05 -12.80
CA GLU A 62 4.53 27.15 -12.81
C GLU A 62 5.14 26.16 -13.81
N THR A 63 6.31 26.50 -14.33
CA THR A 63 7.09 25.61 -15.21
C THR A 63 8.49 25.45 -14.64
N VAL A 64 8.88 24.20 -14.41
CA VAL A 64 10.21 23.81 -13.93
C VAL A 64 10.95 23.08 -15.06
N ARG A 65 12.21 23.40 -15.25
CA ARG A 65 13.07 22.70 -16.22
C ARG A 65 14.27 22.06 -15.53
N SER A 66 14.55 20.83 -15.90
CA SER A 66 15.70 20.08 -15.41
C SER A 66 16.11 19.02 -16.42
N PRO A 67 17.42 18.79 -16.63
CA PRO A 67 17.89 17.67 -17.47
C PRO A 67 17.56 16.29 -16.87
N HIS A 68 17.20 16.25 -15.58
CA HIS A 68 16.84 15.01 -14.88
C HIS A 68 15.53 15.20 -14.10
N ILE A 69 14.57 14.33 -14.36
CA ILE A 69 13.25 14.32 -13.72
C ILE A 69 13.04 12.94 -13.10
N ILE A 70 12.73 12.87 -11.80
CA ILE A 70 12.46 11.62 -11.10
C ILE A 70 10.96 11.60 -10.74
N LEU A 71 10.24 10.62 -11.27
CA LEU A 71 8.83 10.38 -10.96
C LEU A 71 8.75 9.48 -9.71
N ALA A 72 8.09 9.97 -8.66
CA ALA A 72 7.95 9.27 -7.38
C ALA A 72 6.52 9.42 -6.83
N THR A 73 5.52 9.31 -7.72
CA THR A 73 4.10 9.57 -7.41
C THR A 73 3.43 8.48 -6.59
N GLY A 74 4.12 7.35 -6.37
CA GLY A 74 3.66 6.26 -5.52
C GLY A 74 2.50 5.47 -6.11
N ALA A 75 1.68 4.91 -5.22
CA ALA A 75 0.56 4.04 -5.57
C ALA A 75 -0.65 4.30 -4.68
N ARG A 76 -1.80 3.74 -5.05
CA ARG A 76 -3.06 3.81 -4.30
C ARG A 76 -3.75 2.45 -4.25
N ALA A 77 -4.74 2.31 -3.37
CA ALA A 77 -5.57 1.12 -3.29
C ALA A 77 -6.28 0.86 -4.63
N ARG A 78 -6.21 -0.38 -5.10
CA ARG A 78 -6.97 -0.83 -6.26
C ARG A 78 -8.46 -0.79 -5.94
N GLN A 79 -9.24 -0.18 -6.82
CA GLN A 79 -10.70 -0.26 -6.79
C GLN A 79 -11.16 -1.38 -7.73
N LEU A 80 -12.06 -2.23 -7.26
CA LEU A 80 -12.67 -3.27 -8.07
C LEU A 80 -14.10 -2.85 -8.42
N PRO A 81 -14.52 -2.94 -9.71
CA PRO A 81 -15.87 -2.57 -10.13
C PRO A 81 -16.96 -3.30 -9.33
N GLY A 82 -17.88 -2.53 -8.75
CA GLY A 82 -18.97 -3.02 -7.88
C GLY A 82 -18.56 -3.31 -6.42
N LEU A 83 -17.27 -3.22 -6.08
CA LEU A 83 -16.75 -3.45 -4.74
C LEU A 83 -15.97 -2.22 -4.21
N GLU A 84 -16.20 -1.05 -4.77
CA GLU A 84 -15.44 0.16 -4.45
C GLU A 84 -15.56 0.54 -2.97
N SER A 85 -14.49 1.09 -2.41
CA SER A 85 -14.52 1.69 -1.07
C SER A 85 -15.36 2.97 -1.08
N ASP A 86 -16.16 3.17 -0.04
CA ASP A 86 -17.01 4.35 0.16
C ASP A 86 -16.59 5.20 1.36
N GLY A 87 -15.52 4.79 2.07
CA GLY A 87 -15.02 5.45 3.26
C GLY A 87 -15.92 5.31 4.51
N ARG A 88 -17.11 4.71 4.39
CA ARG A 88 -18.09 4.57 5.48
C ARG A 88 -18.30 3.13 5.92
N LEU A 89 -18.75 2.26 5.03
CA LEU A 89 -19.00 0.84 5.30
C LEU A 89 -17.95 -0.05 4.64
N VAL A 90 -17.48 0.34 3.48
CA VAL A 90 -16.42 -0.34 2.74
C VAL A 90 -15.18 0.56 2.76
N TRP A 91 -14.16 0.13 3.46
CA TRP A 91 -12.94 0.89 3.73
C TRP A 91 -11.81 0.49 2.78
N SER A 92 -11.05 1.47 2.34
CA SER A 92 -9.67 1.27 1.88
C SER A 92 -8.72 1.24 3.09
N TYR A 93 -7.43 0.99 2.85
CA TYR A 93 -6.41 1.10 3.92
C TYR A 93 -6.35 2.51 4.53
N ARG A 94 -6.65 3.56 3.76
CA ARG A 94 -6.64 4.94 4.25
C ARG A 94 -7.75 5.17 5.29
N ASP A 95 -8.93 4.65 5.01
CA ASP A 95 -10.09 4.74 5.91
C ASP A 95 -9.83 3.92 7.18
N ALA A 96 -9.32 2.69 7.02
CA ALA A 96 -9.00 1.80 8.15
C ALA A 96 -7.91 2.36 9.08
N LEU A 97 -6.96 3.15 8.56
CA LEU A 97 -5.92 3.84 9.36
C LEU A 97 -6.46 4.96 10.25
N VAL A 98 -7.65 5.47 9.97
CA VAL A 98 -8.31 6.55 10.72
C VAL A 98 -9.70 6.15 11.20
N ALA A 99 -9.93 4.85 11.36
CA ALA A 99 -11.21 4.31 11.78
C ALA A 99 -11.69 4.96 13.10
N ASP A 100 -12.95 5.28 13.15
CA ASP A 100 -13.64 5.85 14.31
C ASP A 100 -14.36 4.81 15.17
N VAL A 101 -14.45 3.59 14.65
CA VAL A 101 -15.15 2.47 15.29
C VAL A 101 -14.37 1.16 15.16
N VAL A 102 -14.40 0.33 16.20
CA VAL A 102 -14.02 -1.08 16.10
C VAL A 102 -15.26 -1.87 15.74
N PRO A 103 -15.40 -2.38 14.50
CA PRO A 103 -16.59 -3.13 14.10
C PRO A 103 -16.66 -4.45 14.86
N LYS A 104 -17.87 -4.88 15.23
CA LYS A 104 -18.08 -6.21 15.84
C LYS A 104 -17.75 -7.32 14.84
N THR A 105 -18.18 -7.15 13.58
CA THR A 105 -17.88 -8.08 12.48
C THR A 105 -17.19 -7.36 11.33
N LEU A 106 -16.05 -7.89 10.92
CA LEU A 106 -15.20 -7.30 9.88
C LEU A 106 -14.90 -8.33 8.78
N LEU A 107 -15.17 -7.97 7.54
CA LEU A 107 -14.68 -8.69 6.38
C LEU A 107 -13.42 -8.00 5.86
N VAL A 108 -12.36 -8.77 5.65
CA VAL A 108 -11.14 -8.32 4.95
C VAL A 108 -11.04 -9.07 3.63
N VAL A 109 -11.04 -8.33 2.53
CA VAL A 109 -10.95 -8.88 1.16
C VAL A 109 -9.52 -8.75 0.68
N GLY A 110 -8.84 -9.89 0.58
CA GLY A 110 -7.40 -9.99 0.29
C GLY A 110 -6.58 -10.31 1.54
N SER A 111 -5.65 -11.25 1.42
CA SER A 111 -4.79 -11.73 2.50
C SER A 111 -3.30 -11.42 2.28
N GLY A 112 -2.98 -10.44 1.45
CA GLY A 112 -1.64 -9.86 1.38
C GLY A 112 -1.29 -9.10 2.67
N ALA A 113 -0.09 -8.52 2.74
CA ALA A 113 0.40 -7.82 3.93
C ALA A 113 -0.63 -6.82 4.50
N ILE A 114 -1.16 -5.92 3.67
CA ILE A 114 -2.16 -4.92 4.07
C ILE A 114 -3.38 -5.58 4.73
N GLY A 115 -3.95 -6.60 4.08
CA GLY A 115 -5.16 -7.27 4.60
C GLY A 115 -4.91 -7.97 5.92
N ILE A 116 -3.81 -8.70 6.04
CA ILE A 116 -3.45 -9.45 7.25
C ILE A 116 -3.09 -8.51 8.42
N GLU A 117 -2.41 -7.39 8.16
CA GLU A 117 -2.10 -6.39 9.18
C GLU A 117 -3.37 -5.80 9.79
N PHE A 118 -4.33 -5.36 8.97
CA PHE A 118 -5.61 -4.86 9.47
C PHE A 118 -6.45 -5.96 10.13
N ALA A 119 -6.49 -7.17 9.56
CA ALA A 119 -7.17 -8.30 10.16
C ALA A 119 -6.62 -8.60 11.56
N SER A 120 -5.29 -8.61 11.71
CA SER A 120 -4.60 -8.81 12.99
C SER A 120 -4.88 -7.69 14.00
N PHE A 121 -4.84 -6.43 13.53
CA PHE A 121 -5.11 -5.26 14.36
C PHE A 121 -6.54 -5.29 14.92
N PHE A 122 -7.55 -5.38 14.06
CA PHE A 122 -8.94 -5.38 14.49
C PHE A 122 -9.30 -6.64 15.29
N LYS A 123 -8.72 -7.80 14.96
CA LYS A 123 -8.87 -9.01 15.78
C LYS A 123 -8.34 -8.80 17.20
N SER A 124 -7.22 -8.14 17.35
CA SER A 124 -6.63 -7.83 18.67
C SER A 124 -7.49 -6.86 19.47
N LEU A 125 -8.29 -6.03 18.80
CA LEU A 125 -9.26 -5.12 19.43
C LEU A 125 -10.64 -5.76 19.66
N GLY A 126 -10.82 -7.05 19.34
CA GLY A 126 -12.02 -7.82 19.67
C GLY A 126 -13.03 -8.00 18.53
N SER A 127 -12.72 -7.56 17.30
CA SER A 127 -13.57 -7.83 16.13
C SER A 127 -13.63 -9.32 15.80
N ASP A 128 -14.80 -9.78 15.35
CA ASP A 128 -14.92 -11.06 14.67
C ASP A 128 -14.53 -10.87 13.19
N VAL A 129 -13.33 -11.37 12.85
CA VAL A 129 -12.69 -11.09 11.55
C VAL A 129 -12.81 -12.31 10.64
N THR A 130 -13.33 -12.06 9.43
CA THR A 130 -13.30 -13.01 8.31
C THR A 130 -12.38 -12.45 7.21
N VAL A 131 -11.40 -13.25 6.79
CA VAL A 131 -10.51 -12.93 5.66
C VAL A 131 -10.90 -13.79 4.47
N VAL A 132 -11.13 -13.17 3.31
CA VAL A 132 -11.43 -13.86 2.04
C VAL A 132 -10.28 -13.62 1.08
N GLU A 133 -9.72 -14.71 0.56
CA GLU A 133 -8.58 -14.69 -0.36
C GLU A 133 -8.88 -15.51 -1.62
N VAL A 134 -8.64 -14.92 -2.78
CA VAL A 134 -8.84 -15.59 -4.08
C VAL A 134 -7.80 -16.65 -4.35
N MET A 135 -6.58 -16.45 -3.84
CA MET A 135 -5.51 -17.45 -3.95
C MET A 135 -5.73 -18.61 -2.98
N GLY A 136 -5.04 -19.73 -3.22
CA GLY A 136 -5.16 -20.93 -2.39
C GLY A 136 -4.53 -20.83 -0.99
N ARG A 137 -3.79 -19.74 -0.70
CA ARG A 137 -3.07 -19.55 0.58
C ARG A 137 -3.07 -18.09 1.01
N VAL A 138 -2.93 -17.84 2.31
CA VAL A 138 -2.72 -16.51 2.88
C VAL A 138 -1.30 -16.03 2.58
N LEU A 139 -1.07 -14.71 2.59
CA LEU A 139 0.24 -14.13 2.31
C LEU A 139 0.89 -14.79 1.08
N PRO A 140 0.25 -14.74 -0.10
CA PRO A 140 0.56 -15.61 -1.24
C PRO A 140 1.97 -15.40 -1.81
N VAL A 141 2.63 -14.30 -1.45
CA VAL A 141 4.02 -13.97 -1.86
C VAL A 141 5.07 -14.59 -0.93
N GLU A 142 4.67 -15.07 0.25
CA GLU A 142 5.55 -15.72 1.20
C GLU A 142 5.78 -17.21 0.83
N ASP A 143 6.80 -17.81 1.43
CA ASP A 143 7.03 -19.24 1.35
C ASP A 143 5.79 -20.05 1.75
N ALA A 144 5.56 -21.18 1.11
CA ALA A 144 4.35 -21.98 1.30
C ALA A 144 4.23 -22.55 2.72
N GLU A 145 5.33 -22.96 3.35
CA GLU A 145 5.35 -23.46 4.71
C GLU A 145 5.08 -22.33 5.71
N ILE A 146 5.67 -21.14 5.48
CA ILE A 146 5.45 -19.96 6.29
C ILE A 146 3.99 -19.49 6.19
N SER A 147 3.42 -19.47 4.97
CA SER A 147 1.99 -19.18 4.76
C SER A 147 1.08 -20.15 5.53
N ALA A 148 1.37 -21.45 5.49
CA ALA A 148 0.60 -22.46 6.21
C ALA A 148 0.74 -22.33 7.72
N PHE A 149 1.94 -22.03 8.22
CA PHE A 149 2.19 -21.77 9.64
C PHE A 149 1.45 -20.52 10.12
N ALA A 150 1.56 -19.42 9.39
CA ALA A 150 0.87 -18.17 9.68
C ALA A 150 -0.65 -18.36 9.72
N ARG A 151 -1.23 -19.06 8.73
CA ARG A 151 -2.66 -19.40 8.70
C ARG A 151 -3.11 -20.09 9.98
N LYS A 152 -2.41 -21.14 10.40
CA LYS A 152 -2.74 -21.87 11.65
C LYS A 152 -2.69 -20.96 12.86
N ALA A 153 -1.71 -20.05 12.92
CA ALA A 153 -1.60 -19.10 14.02
C ALA A 153 -2.76 -18.09 14.04
N PHE A 154 -3.17 -17.57 12.89
CA PHE A 154 -4.30 -16.64 12.77
C PHE A 154 -5.63 -17.32 13.13
N GLU A 155 -5.88 -18.55 12.62
CA GLU A 155 -7.08 -19.35 12.95
C GLU A 155 -7.13 -19.68 14.45
N LYS A 156 -5.99 -20.03 15.06
CA LYS A 156 -5.90 -20.24 16.52
C LYS A 156 -6.24 -18.97 17.32
N ARG A 157 -6.01 -17.79 16.77
CA ARG A 157 -6.44 -16.51 17.37
C ARG A 157 -7.90 -16.18 17.08
N GLY A 158 -8.63 -17.05 16.39
CA GLY A 158 -10.05 -16.91 16.10
C GLY A 158 -10.35 -16.07 14.85
N MET A 159 -9.42 -15.92 13.91
CA MET A 159 -9.74 -15.39 12.58
C MET A 159 -10.39 -16.50 11.74
N LYS A 160 -11.43 -16.17 11.00
CA LYS A 160 -11.98 -17.05 9.96
C LYS A 160 -11.31 -16.75 8.64
N ILE A 161 -10.68 -17.74 8.03
CA ILE A 161 -9.93 -17.59 6.77
C ILE A 161 -10.54 -18.47 5.71
N VAL A 162 -10.92 -17.89 4.57
CA VAL A 162 -11.51 -18.58 3.42
C VAL A 162 -10.62 -18.29 2.20
N THR A 163 -9.82 -19.27 1.81
CA THR A 163 -8.96 -19.22 0.62
C THR A 163 -9.62 -19.87 -0.59
N GLY A 164 -9.17 -19.57 -1.80
CA GLY A 164 -9.82 -20.03 -3.03
C GLY A 164 -11.24 -19.49 -3.15
N ALA A 165 -11.50 -18.31 -2.59
CA ALA A 165 -12.81 -17.71 -2.51
C ALA A 165 -12.79 -16.25 -2.99
N GLN A 166 -13.90 -15.79 -3.54
CA GLN A 166 -14.03 -14.46 -4.11
C GLN A 166 -15.28 -13.74 -3.56
N VAL A 167 -15.13 -12.48 -3.21
CA VAL A 167 -16.28 -11.60 -2.96
C VAL A 167 -16.83 -11.15 -4.32
N LYS A 168 -18.09 -11.50 -4.60
CA LYS A 168 -18.76 -11.21 -5.88
C LYS A 168 -19.56 -9.92 -5.84
N ALA A 169 -20.13 -9.59 -4.71
CA ALA A 169 -20.95 -8.39 -4.54
C ALA A 169 -20.93 -7.89 -3.11
N LEU A 170 -21.11 -6.59 -2.96
CA LEU A 170 -21.30 -5.90 -1.69
C LEU A 170 -22.59 -5.07 -1.76
N LYS A 171 -23.62 -5.49 -1.02
CA LYS A 171 -24.86 -4.75 -0.90
C LYS A 171 -24.82 -3.91 0.40
N ARG A 172 -24.66 -2.61 0.23
CA ARG A 172 -24.57 -1.65 1.34
C ARG A 172 -25.95 -1.39 1.93
N GLY A 173 -26.08 -1.58 3.25
CA GLY A 173 -27.24 -1.20 4.05
C GLY A 173 -27.04 0.14 4.75
N LYS A 174 -27.85 0.37 5.79
CA LYS A 174 -27.71 1.56 6.62
C LYS A 174 -26.42 1.51 7.46
N ASP A 175 -26.17 0.41 8.17
CA ASP A 175 -25.10 0.28 9.15
C ASP A 175 -24.24 -0.99 8.95
N SER A 176 -24.50 -1.75 7.87
CA SER A 176 -23.82 -3.00 7.54
C SER A 176 -23.76 -3.24 6.04
N VAL A 177 -22.96 -4.21 5.64
CA VAL A 177 -22.77 -4.67 4.26
C VAL A 177 -23.06 -6.16 4.19
N GLU A 178 -23.97 -6.57 3.31
CA GLU A 178 -24.14 -7.95 2.92
C GLU A 178 -23.14 -8.28 1.81
N ALA A 179 -22.21 -9.20 2.08
CA ALA A 179 -21.23 -9.66 1.13
C ALA A 179 -21.63 -11.02 0.56
N THR A 180 -21.67 -11.14 -0.75
CA THR A 180 -21.80 -12.42 -1.45
C THR A 180 -20.41 -13.01 -1.69
N ILE A 181 -20.12 -14.10 -1.01
CA ILE A 181 -18.84 -14.81 -1.08
C ILE A 181 -19.04 -16.11 -1.85
N GLU A 182 -18.27 -16.28 -2.94
CA GLU A 182 -18.19 -17.53 -3.67
C GLU A 182 -16.99 -18.36 -3.21
N ALA A 183 -17.25 -19.58 -2.79
CA ALA A 183 -16.22 -20.56 -2.43
C ALA A 183 -16.65 -21.96 -2.90
N GLY A 184 -15.77 -22.67 -3.62
CA GLY A 184 -16.07 -24.00 -4.15
C GLY A 184 -17.32 -24.05 -5.04
N GLY A 185 -17.56 -23.01 -5.83
CA GLY A 185 -18.73 -22.90 -6.73
C GLY A 185 -20.06 -22.58 -6.03
N ARG A 186 -20.05 -22.29 -4.74
CA ARG A 186 -21.25 -21.93 -3.96
C ARG A 186 -21.18 -20.49 -3.50
N ASN A 187 -22.28 -19.75 -3.68
CA ASN A 187 -22.46 -18.41 -3.19
C ASN A 187 -23.10 -18.44 -1.80
N THR A 188 -22.51 -17.71 -0.86
CA THR A 188 -23.02 -17.50 0.50
C THR A 188 -23.13 -16.01 0.79
N ALA A 189 -24.28 -15.54 1.21
CA ALA A 189 -24.48 -14.17 1.68
C ALA A 189 -24.17 -14.09 3.17
N THR A 190 -23.34 -13.15 3.59
CA THR A 190 -22.97 -12.91 4.99
C THR A 190 -22.93 -11.41 5.26
N THR A 191 -23.45 -10.98 6.40
CA THR A 191 -23.51 -9.56 6.78
C THR A 191 -22.36 -9.20 7.71
N PHE A 192 -21.71 -8.07 7.43
CA PHE A 192 -20.61 -7.50 8.21
C PHE A 192 -20.91 -6.03 8.53
N GLU A 193 -20.44 -5.55 9.68
CA GLU A 193 -20.53 -4.12 10.00
C GLU A 193 -19.61 -3.27 9.13
N ARG A 194 -18.40 -3.80 8.80
CA ARG A 194 -17.45 -3.13 7.91
C ARG A 194 -16.75 -4.13 7.01
N VAL A 195 -16.29 -3.63 5.89
CA VAL A 195 -15.46 -4.37 4.91
C VAL A 195 -14.18 -3.58 4.65
N ILE A 196 -13.02 -4.23 4.66
CA ILE A 196 -11.76 -3.64 4.21
C ILE A 196 -11.39 -4.27 2.86
N MET A 197 -11.20 -3.41 1.85
CA MET A 197 -10.71 -3.82 0.53
C MET A 197 -9.19 -3.75 0.51
N ALA A 198 -8.54 -4.92 0.52
CA ALA A 198 -7.09 -5.09 0.51
C ALA A 198 -6.62 -5.90 -0.72
N THR A 199 -7.20 -5.62 -1.88
CA THR A 199 -7.04 -6.37 -3.14
C THR A 199 -5.84 -5.89 -3.98
N GLY A 200 -4.85 -5.30 -3.35
CA GLY A 200 -3.64 -4.79 -3.96
C GLY A 200 -3.67 -3.29 -4.21
N ILE A 201 -2.61 -2.81 -4.84
CA ILE A 201 -2.40 -1.40 -5.18
C ILE A 201 -2.14 -1.22 -6.66
N VAL A 202 -2.28 0.01 -7.14
CA VAL A 202 -2.00 0.43 -8.52
C VAL A 202 -1.14 1.71 -8.48
N GLY A 203 -0.16 1.80 -9.37
CA GLY A 203 0.67 2.99 -9.50
C GLY A 203 -0.14 4.22 -9.89
N ASN A 204 0.29 5.38 -9.42
CA ASN A 204 -0.33 6.66 -9.80
C ASN A 204 0.29 7.14 -11.11
N VAL A 205 -0.21 6.62 -12.23
CA VAL A 205 0.32 6.84 -13.58
C VAL A 205 -0.51 7.81 -14.42
N GLU A 206 -1.72 8.11 -13.98
CA GLU A 206 -2.66 8.94 -14.73
C GLU A 206 -2.24 10.43 -14.69
N ASP A 207 -2.55 11.13 -15.76
CA ASP A 207 -2.38 12.60 -15.92
C ASP A 207 -0.95 13.12 -15.74
N LEU A 208 0.05 12.24 -15.76
CA LEU A 208 1.46 12.58 -15.63
C LEU A 208 2.14 13.00 -16.96
N GLY A 209 1.46 12.82 -18.11
CA GLY A 209 2.06 13.06 -19.43
C GLY A 209 3.03 11.95 -19.86
N LEU A 210 2.83 10.71 -19.40
CA LEU A 210 3.74 9.60 -19.67
C LEU A 210 3.73 9.18 -21.13
N GLU A 211 2.54 9.08 -21.72
CA GLU A 211 2.36 8.66 -23.11
C GLU A 211 3.03 9.65 -24.08
N GLU A 212 2.78 10.94 -23.88
CA GLU A 212 3.36 12.02 -24.70
C GLU A 212 4.89 12.09 -24.57
N ALA A 213 5.42 11.67 -23.40
CA ALA A 213 6.88 11.56 -23.16
C ALA A 213 7.46 10.23 -23.67
N GLY A 214 6.65 9.31 -24.22
CA GLY A 214 7.09 7.99 -24.69
C GLY A 214 7.45 7.03 -23.56
N ILE A 215 6.96 7.27 -22.35
CA ILE A 215 7.21 6.44 -21.17
C ILE A 215 6.22 5.27 -21.14
N LYS A 216 6.76 4.07 -21.08
CA LYS A 216 5.96 2.84 -21.08
C LYS A 216 5.39 2.56 -19.69
N VAL A 217 4.12 2.15 -19.66
CA VAL A 217 3.44 1.64 -18.47
C VAL A 217 3.07 0.18 -18.76
N ASP A 218 3.48 -0.73 -17.88
CA ASP A 218 3.02 -2.12 -17.86
C ASP A 218 1.95 -2.29 -16.80
N ARG A 219 0.73 -2.61 -17.23
CA ARG A 219 -0.48 -2.69 -16.39
C ARG A 219 -0.73 -1.37 -15.66
N THR A 220 -0.10 -1.15 -14.53
CA THR A 220 -0.33 0.03 -13.67
C THR A 220 0.98 0.64 -13.14
N HIS A 221 2.13 0.24 -13.67
CA HIS A 221 3.43 0.72 -13.19
C HIS A 221 4.31 1.17 -14.34
N VAL A 222 5.14 2.17 -14.09
CA VAL A 222 6.12 2.67 -15.06
C VAL A 222 7.23 1.63 -15.24
N VAL A 223 7.53 1.30 -16.50
CA VAL A 223 8.63 0.39 -16.85
C VAL A 223 9.96 1.11 -16.72
N ILE A 224 10.86 0.55 -15.94
CA ILE A 224 12.22 1.08 -15.72
C ILE A 224 13.29 0.01 -16.02
N ASP A 225 14.51 0.48 -16.27
CA ASP A 225 15.71 -0.37 -16.29
C ASP A 225 16.27 -0.54 -14.84
N PRO A 226 17.31 -1.38 -14.65
CA PRO A 226 17.93 -1.56 -13.32
C PRO A 226 18.52 -0.29 -12.68
N TRP A 227 18.58 0.82 -13.42
CA TRP A 227 19.07 2.12 -12.98
C TRP A 227 17.95 3.15 -12.79
N CYS A 228 16.71 2.67 -12.68
CA CYS A 228 15.50 3.48 -12.56
C CYS A 228 15.20 4.38 -13.78
N ARG A 229 15.84 4.15 -14.95
CA ARG A 229 15.58 4.94 -16.16
C ARG A 229 14.31 4.47 -16.82
N THR A 230 13.52 5.42 -17.30
CA THR A 230 12.40 5.15 -18.21
C THR A 230 12.88 5.09 -19.66
N ALA A 231 11.95 4.87 -20.60
CA ALA A 231 12.25 4.96 -22.03
C ALA A 231 12.54 6.41 -22.48
N ALA A 232 12.12 7.43 -21.73
CA ALA A 232 12.38 8.83 -22.00
C ALA A 232 13.74 9.23 -21.42
N GLU A 233 14.61 9.79 -22.26
CA GLU A 233 15.94 10.27 -21.84
C GLU A 233 15.81 11.35 -20.76
N GLY A 234 16.57 11.23 -19.66
CA GLY A 234 16.55 12.16 -18.54
C GLY A 234 15.36 11.98 -17.58
N VAL A 235 14.46 11.01 -17.84
CA VAL A 235 13.32 10.74 -16.95
C VAL A 235 13.47 9.38 -16.29
N TYR A 236 13.28 9.37 -14.97
CA TYR A 236 13.44 8.21 -14.09
C TYR A 236 12.15 7.96 -13.32
N ALA A 237 11.95 6.75 -12.82
CA ALA A 237 10.84 6.45 -11.90
C ALA A 237 11.32 5.55 -10.77
N ILE A 238 10.82 5.80 -9.55
CA ILE A 238 11.21 5.10 -8.33
C ILE A 238 10.00 4.80 -7.43
N GLY A 239 10.20 3.93 -6.46
CA GLY A 239 9.22 3.60 -5.44
C GLY A 239 8.07 2.76 -5.98
N ASP A 240 6.91 2.92 -5.37
CA ASP A 240 5.73 2.11 -5.70
C ASP A 240 5.23 2.33 -7.13
N LEU A 241 5.52 3.49 -7.72
CA LEU A 241 5.23 3.77 -9.12
C LEU A 241 5.97 2.81 -10.07
N ALA A 242 7.19 2.40 -9.71
CA ALA A 242 8.05 1.53 -10.51
C ALA A 242 7.80 0.01 -10.28
N GLY A 243 6.81 -0.34 -9.45
CA GLY A 243 6.42 -1.73 -9.21
C GLY A 243 6.97 -2.36 -7.94
N PRO A 244 6.67 -3.67 -7.75
CA PRO A 244 7.04 -4.40 -6.53
C PRO A 244 8.55 -4.60 -6.36
N PRO A 245 8.99 -4.89 -5.12
CA PRO A 245 8.21 -4.89 -3.89
C PRO A 245 7.86 -3.46 -3.45
N TRP A 246 6.62 -3.26 -3.00
CA TRP A 246 6.11 -1.96 -2.58
C TRP A 246 6.50 -1.68 -1.12
N LEU A 247 7.73 -1.22 -0.93
CA LEU A 247 8.36 -1.05 0.38
C LEU A 247 9.08 0.30 0.43
N ALA A 248 8.89 1.03 1.53
CA ALA A 248 9.46 2.36 1.71
C ALA A 248 10.99 2.37 1.63
N HIS A 249 11.64 1.34 2.19
CA HIS A 249 13.10 1.23 2.14
C HIS A 249 13.61 0.89 0.72
N LYS A 250 12.87 0.08 -0.07
CA LYS A 250 13.18 -0.13 -1.50
C LYS A 250 13.13 1.21 -2.25
N ALA A 251 12.09 2.00 -2.06
CA ALA A 251 11.95 3.32 -2.69
C ALA A 251 13.09 4.27 -2.30
N SER A 252 13.51 4.26 -1.03
CA SER A 252 14.64 5.07 -0.55
C SER A 252 15.96 4.66 -1.20
N HIS A 253 16.24 3.35 -1.31
CA HIS A 253 17.43 2.85 -1.98
C HIS A 253 17.43 3.11 -3.48
N GLU A 254 16.27 2.99 -4.14
CA GLU A 254 16.13 3.39 -5.56
C GLU A 254 16.43 4.87 -5.77
N GLY A 255 15.94 5.73 -4.86
CA GLY A 255 16.22 7.17 -4.92
C GLY A 255 17.71 7.47 -4.83
N VAL A 256 18.43 6.84 -3.89
CA VAL A 256 19.90 6.98 -3.75
C VAL A 256 20.60 6.47 -5.00
N LEU A 257 20.31 5.24 -5.42
CA LEU A 257 20.87 4.62 -6.62
C LEU A 257 20.69 5.49 -7.87
N CYS A 258 19.47 5.99 -8.07
CA CYS A 258 19.11 6.84 -9.20
C CYS A 258 19.98 8.11 -9.22
N VAL A 259 20.09 8.82 -8.10
CA VAL A 259 20.88 10.06 -8.00
C VAL A 259 22.37 9.80 -8.13
N GLU A 260 22.91 8.74 -7.53
CA GLU A 260 24.32 8.34 -7.68
C GLU A 260 24.66 8.03 -9.13
N LYS A 261 23.74 7.34 -9.83
CA LYS A 261 23.92 7.06 -11.26
C LYS A 261 23.87 8.31 -12.13
N ILE A 262 22.97 9.24 -11.86
CA ILE A 262 22.88 10.56 -12.50
C ILE A 262 24.20 11.34 -12.28
N ALA A 263 24.74 11.27 -11.06
CA ALA A 263 26.02 11.92 -10.71
C ALA A 263 27.27 11.24 -11.30
N GLY A 264 27.11 10.10 -11.99
CA GLY A 264 28.22 9.38 -12.63
C GLY A 264 29.09 8.58 -11.66
N LEU A 265 28.60 8.26 -10.46
CA LEU A 265 29.35 7.46 -9.49
C LEU A 265 29.51 6.01 -9.99
N HIS A 266 30.75 5.53 -10.01
CA HIS A 266 31.08 4.16 -10.44
C HIS A 266 30.75 3.10 -9.38
N THR A 267 30.53 3.51 -8.13
CA THR A 267 30.18 2.64 -7.00
C THR A 267 28.70 2.29 -6.92
N ALA A 268 27.87 2.94 -7.74
CA ALA A 268 26.45 2.61 -7.79
C ALA A 268 26.24 1.21 -8.40
N HIS A 269 25.42 0.39 -7.74
CA HIS A 269 25.05 -0.96 -8.19
C HIS A 269 23.54 -1.10 -8.21
N PRO A 270 22.95 -1.82 -9.20
CA PRO A 270 21.51 -2.11 -9.21
C PRO A 270 21.04 -2.80 -7.94
N LEU A 271 19.81 -2.53 -7.54
CA LEU A 271 19.21 -3.23 -6.41
C LEU A 271 18.93 -4.69 -6.77
N GLU A 272 19.34 -5.59 -5.89
CA GLU A 272 19.00 -7.00 -5.97
C GLU A 272 17.70 -7.21 -5.17
N VAL A 273 16.59 -7.42 -5.86
CA VAL A 273 15.26 -7.57 -5.25
C VAL A 273 15.23 -8.69 -4.21
N THR A 274 15.97 -9.77 -4.42
CA THR A 274 16.09 -10.89 -3.48
C THR A 274 16.77 -10.53 -2.16
N LYS A 275 17.43 -9.39 -2.08
CA LYS A 275 18.08 -8.88 -0.85
C LYS A 275 17.23 -7.85 -0.10
N ILE A 276 16.03 -7.58 -0.57
CA ILE A 276 15.12 -6.61 0.07
C ILE A 276 14.25 -7.35 1.09
N PRO A 277 14.41 -7.10 2.39
CA PRO A 277 13.59 -7.75 3.41
C PRO A 277 12.15 -7.20 3.37
N GLY A 278 11.18 -8.11 3.46
CA GLY A 278 9.77 -7.79 3.66
C GLY A 278 9.32 -8.14 5.09
N CYS A 279 8.36 -7.40 5.63
CA CYS A 279 7.76 -7.71 6.91
C CYS A 279 6.27 -7.37 6.89
N THR A 280 5.44 -8.32 7.33
CA THR A 280 4.02 -8.11 7.62
C THR A 280 3.85 -7.98 9.13
N TYR A 281 3.46 -6.79 9.59
CA TYR A 281 3.31 -6.43 11.02
C TYR A 281 1.99 -6.94 11.60
N CYS A 282 1.85 -8.24 11.64
CA CYS A 282 0.71 -8.95 12.22
C CYS A 282 1.11 -9.72 13.49
N THR A 283 0.23 -10.51 14.06
CA THR A 283 0.54 -11.34 15.22
C THR A 283 0.20 -12.80 14.92
N PRO A 284 1.21 -13.69 14.83
CA PRO A 284 2.67 -13.42 14.89
C PRO A 284 3.15 -12.63 13.66
N GLN A 285 4.25 -11.89 13.78
CA GLN A 285 4.88 -11.19 12.65
C GLN A 285 5.45 -12.20 11.65
N VAL A 286 5.40 -11.84 10.37
CA VAL A 286 6.00 -12.62 9.27
C VAL A 286 7.02 -11.73 8.58
N ALA A 287 8.24 -12.24 8.44
CA ALA A 287 9.31 -11.53 7.76
C ALA A 287 10.10 -12.49 6.88
N SER A 288 10.51 -12.01 5.72
CA SER A 288 11.26 -12.82 4.75
C SER A 288 12.29 -11.98 4.00
N VAL A 289 13.34 -12.65 3.56
CA VAL A 289 14.35 -12.12 2.64
C VAL A 289 15.00 -13.28 1.90
N GLY A 290 15.29 -13.12 0.61
CA GLY A 290 15.97 -14.14 -0.17
C GLY A 290 15.00 -14.97 -1.04
N LEU A 291 15.45 -16.17 -1.37
CA LEU A 291 14.73 -17.13 -2.20
C LEU A 291 14.00 -18.15 -1.33
N THR A 292 12.93 -18.76 -1.88
CA THR A 292 12.19 -19.89 -1.29
C THR A 292 12.53 -21.16 -2.04
#